data_abc4f4b45e2ac750c2d4a9fce9a7a51f
#
_entry.id   abc4f4b45e2ac750c2d4a9fce9a7a51f
#
_cell.length_a   1.000
_cell.length_b   1.000
_cell.length_c   1.000
_cell.angle_alpha   90.00
_cell.angle_beta   90.00
_cell.angle_gamma   90.00
#
_symmetry.space_group_name_H-M   'P 1'
#
loop_
_entity.id
_entity.type
_entity.pdbx_description
1 polymer ?
#
loop_
_entity_poly.entity_id
_entity_poly.type
_entity_poly.pdbx_seq_one_letter_code
_entity_poly.pdbx_strand_id
1 'polypeptide(L)'
;MRTGLVVLASLGVVAAVVAVALAVARAGPRRTEGWNGSTLQATFVDPDGDSLLERGPGEPLLARTELAPRSAARGTLATFAQITDAHVTDEESPARLEMLDRLGSPFTSAFRPQEALTGQVLAATLRSLAAQHPQALVETGDLIDNAQENELDGATAILNGGSVDPSSGSRRYEGVQSADNPDPFYYRPDVDPPRHPGLLRAAERRFRSVGSRAPWYPVVGNHDLLVQGNLAPASETNRIATGPVKLARLSDRAFAAARGRTLESGIVRGLLAGGAPGRAELVTPDPARRELSAHAVVRGLRRASVHGGGGSFMDYDFDLGASVRAIVLDVIARDVGSGGVVHAGQARWLARRLRAAGSRWVVVFSHASLDRVAGGGTLLALLDRDPHVVAAVAGDTHRNSIAPRRTRAGGYWLVTTSSLVDYPQQARMFRLRKTARGVVLETWMVDADPLDRLASISRQLAYVDHQGGRPQHFAGTRRDRNAALFR
;
A
#
# COMPACT_ATOMS: atom_id res chain seq x y z
N MET A 1 -50.93 37.29 -18.32
CA MET A 1 -49.81 36.87 -19.18
C MET A 1 -48.45 36.76 -18.45
N ARG A 2 -48.39 36.53 -17.13
CA ARG A 2 -47.13 36.38 -16.38
C ARG A 2 -46.85 34.95 -15.85
N THR A 3 -47.82 34.05 -15.94
CA THR A 3 -47.70 32.67 -15.43
C THR A 3 -47.12 31.66 -16.44
N GLY A 4 -47.18 31.97 -17.74
CA GLY A 4 -46.68 31.07 -18.79
C GLY A 4 -45.15 31.11 -18.99
N LEU A 5 -44.49 32.22 -18.61
CA LEU A 5 -43.06 32.41 -18.83
C LEU A 5 -42.19 31.65 -17.78
N VAL A 6 -42.74 31.47 -16.58
CA VAL A 6 -42.01 30.77 -15.49
C VAL A 6 -41.98 29.26 -15.71
N VAL A 7 -43.03 28.68 -16.30
CA VAL A 7 -43.07 27.22 -16.59
C VAL A 7 -42.15 26.84 -17.74
N LEU A 8 -41.98 27.70 -18.74
CA LEU A 8 -41.07 27.45 -19.86
C LEU A 8 -39.58 27.56 -19.44
N ALA A 9 -39.27 28.48 -18.52
CA ALA A 9 -37.88 28.58 -17.99
C ALA A 9 -37.52 27.38 -17.12
N SER A 10 -38.44 26.86 -16.31
CA SER A 10 -38.24 25.69 -15.47
C SER A 10 -38.03 24.38 -16.28
N LEU A 11 -38.77 24.20 -17.36
CA LEU A 11 -38.64 23.09 -18.28
C LEU A 11 -37.33 23.14 -19.07
N GLY A 12 -36.85 24.32 -19.43
CA GLY A 12 -35.55 24.50 -20.10
C GLY A 12 -34.34 24.12 -19.20
N VAL A 13 -34.39 24.48 -17.91
CA VAL A 13 -33.36 24.14 -16.95
C VAL A 13 -33.34 22.64 -16.66
N VAL A 14 -34.50 22.01 -16.50
CA VAL A 14 -34.59 20.55 -16.28
C VAL A 14 -34.12 19.79 -17.52
N ALA A 15 -34.45 20.23 -18.73
CA ALA A 15 -33.97 19.61 -19.96
C ALA A 15 -32.44 19.78 -20.15
N ALA A 16 -31.87 20.93 -19.75
CA ALA A 16 -30.42 21.16 -19.79
C ALA A 16 -29.69 20.30 -18.77
N VAL A 17 -30.18 20.16 -17.54
CA VAL A 17 -29.60 19.31 -16.50
C VAL A 17 -29.70 17.83 -16.90
N VAL A 18 -30.81 17.38 -17.48
CA VAL A 18 -30.97 16.00 -17.99
C VAL A 18 -30.07 15.77 -19.21
N ALA A 19 -29.89 16.75 -20.10
CA ALA A 19 -28.99 16.63 -21.24
C ALA A 19 -27.50 16.59 -20.81
N VAL A 20 -27.12 17.35 -19.79
CA VAL A 20 -25.77 17.29 -19.19
C VAL A 20 -25.56 15.96 -18.48
N ALA A 21 -26.52 15.47 -17.69
CA ALA A 21 -26.45 14.17 -17.04
C ALA A 21 -26.40 13.01 -18.06
N LEU A 22 -27.14 13.08 -19.18
CA LEU A 22 -27.06 12.10 -20.26
C LEU A 22 -25.77 12.22 -21.10
N ALA A 23 -25.19 13.41 -21.23
CA ALA A 23 -23.90 13.61 -21.87
C ALA A 23 -22.74 13.07 -21.00
N VAL A 24 -22.81 13.26 -19.68
CA VAL A 24 -21.85 12.68 -18.72
C VAL A 24 -22.01 11.16 -18.66
N ALA A 25 -23.23 10.62 -18.72
CA ALA A 25 -23.48 9.17 -18.78
C ALA A 25 -23.05 8.53 -20.12
N ARG A 26 -22.93 9.33 -21.20
CA ARG A 26 -22.49 8.88 -22.54
C ARG A 26 -21.02 9.11 -22.82
N ALA A 27 -20.33 9.93 -22.04
CA ALA A 27 -18.89 9.98 -22.02
C ALA A 27 -18.37 8.78 -21.22
N GLY A 28 -18.43 7.61 -21.83
CA GLY A 28 -17.66 6.46 -21.34
C GLY A 28 -16.19 6.88 -21.20
N PRO A 29 -15.42 6.28 -20.29
CA PRO A 29 -14.03 6.65 -20.06
C PRO A 29 -13.32 6.70 -21.43
N ARG A 30 -12.75 7.88 -21.76
CA ARG A 30 -11.93 8.02 -22.97
C ARG A 30 -10.93 6.89 -22.96
N ARG A 31 -10.92 6.06 -24.01
CA ARG A 31 -10.05 4.90 -24.14
C ARG A 31 -8.62 5.29 -23.76
N THR A 32 -8.09 4.65 -22.73
CA THR A 32 -6.71 4.79 -22.27
C THR A 32 -5.76 3.97 -23.15
N GLU A 33 -6.15 3.70 -24.40
CA GLU A 33 -5.34 2.94 -25.38
C GLU A 33 -3.92 3.53 -25.46
N GLY A 34 -2.92 2.69 -25.17
CA GLY A 34 -1.50 3.05 -25.21
C GLY A 34 -0.91 3.56 -23.90
N TRP A 35 -1.71 3.74 -22.83
CA TRP A 35 -1.16 4.08 -21.52
C TRP A 35 -0.91 2.80 -20.70
N ASN A 36 0.35 2.58 -20.33
CA ASN A 36 0.81 1.40 -19.59
C ASN A 36 0.95 1.64 -18.07
N GLY A 37 0.23 2.62 -17.53
CA GLY A 37 0.29 3.00 -16.12
C GLY A 37 1.45 3.93 -15.73
N SER A 38 2.45 4.12 -16.59
CA SER A 38 3.59 5.00 -16.29
C SER A 38 3.15 6.47 -16.19
N THR A 39 3.46 7.10 -15.05
CA THR A 39 3.20 8.54 -14.84
C THR A 39 4.09 9.45 -15.69
N LEU A 40 5.10 8.91 -16.37
CA LEU A 40 5.84 9.64 -17.42
C LEU A 40 4.97 9.92 -18.65
N GLN A 41 3.95 9.08 -18.91
CA GLN A 41 3.06 9.19 -20.08
C GLN A 41 1.78 9.97 -19.77
N ALA A 42 1.17 9.67 -18.65
CA ALA A 42 -0.05 10.30 -18.17
C ALA A 42 -0.17 10.11 -16.66
N THR A 43 -1.02 10.88 -16.01
CA THR A 43 -1.34 10.73 -14.59
C THR A 43 -2.84 10.97 -14.37
N PHE A 44 -3.31 10.76 -13.16
CA PHE A 44 -4.66 11.15 -12.77
C PHE A 44 -4.63 12.51 -12.09
N VAL A 45 -5.57 13.37 -12.45
CA VAL A 45 -5.75 14.72 -11.90
C VAL A 45 -7.23 14.99 -11.65
N ASP A 46 -7.51 15.94 -10.80
CA ASP A 46 -8.84 16.53 -10.61
C ASP A 46 -8.74 17.99 -11.04
N PRO A 47 -9.01 18.29 -12.33
CA PRO A 47 -8.78 19.62 -12.89
C PRO A 47 -9.78 20.65 -12.43
N ASP A 48 -11.01 20.21 -12.13
CA ASP A 48 -12.13 21.10 -11.81
C ASP A 48 -12.43 21.18 -10.31
N GLY A 49 -11.75 20.34 -9.51
CA GLY A 49 -11.93 20.25 -8.06
C GLY A 49 -13.29 19.63 -7.66
N ASP A 50 -13.89 18.86 -8.55
CA ASP A 50 -15.18 18.19 -8.34
C ASP A 50 -15.05 16.82 -7.68
N SER A 51 -13.81 16.45 -7.31
CA SER A 51 -13.43 15.17 -6.74
C SER A 51 -13.53 13.97 -7.71
N LEU A 52 -13.61 14.20 -9.01
CA LEU A 52 -13.53 13.15 -10.03
C LEU A 52 -12.13 13.13 -10.68
N LEU A 53 -11.54 11.94 -10.71
CA LEU A 53 -10.22 11.77 -11.31
C LEU A 53 -10.32 11.57 -12.82
N GLU A 54 -9.61 12.41 -13.54
CA GLU A 54 -9.46 12.33 -14.99
C GLU A 54 -8.03 12.06 -15.40
N ARG A 55 -7.84 11.58 -16.64
CA ARG A 55 -6.51 11.44 -17.24
C ARG A 55 -5.91 12.81 -17.54
N GLY A 56 -4.80 13.12 -16.88
CA GLY A 56 -3.99 14.32 -17.11
C GLY A 56 -2.68 14.04 -17.86
N PRO A 57 -1.88 15.07 -18.09
CA PRO A 57 -0.58 14.96 -18.75
C PRO A 57 0.41 14.17 -17.89
N GLY A 58 1.41 13.57 -18.54
CA GLY A 58 2.52 12.91 -17.86
C GLY A 58 3.44 13.91 -17.14
N GLU A 59 4.11 13.42 -16.12
CA GLU A 59 5.11 14.15 -15.34
C GLU A 59 6.52 13.75 -15.76
N PRO A 60 7.34 14.66 -16.30
CA PRO A 60 8.72 14.34 -16.68
C PRO A 60 9.60 14.12 -15.44
N LEU A 61 10.74 13.44 -15.64
CA LEU A 61 11.76 13.28 -14.61
C LEU A 61 12.34 14.64 -14.18
N LEU A 62 12.25 14.96 -12.92
CA LEU A 62 12.85 16.15 -12.33
C LEU A 62 14.30 15.85 -11.89
N ALA A 63 15.28 16.60 -12.41
CA ALA A 63 16.67 16.42 -12.01
C ALA A 63 16.89 16.85 -10.54
N ARG A 64 17.45 15.94 -9.73
CA ARG A 64 17.81 16.17 -8.32
C ARG A 64 19.32 16.08 -8.19
N THR A 65 19.95 17.22 -7.95
CA THR A 65 21.41 17.39 -7.98
C THR A 65 22.02 17.73 -6.64
N GLU A 66 21.29 17.48 -5.56
CA GLU A 66 21.70 17.82 -4.19
C GLU A 66 22.92 17.03 -3.70
N LEU A 67 23.17 15.83 -4.25
CA LEU A 67 24.34 15.01 -3.91
C LEU A 67 25.45 15.06 -4.96
N ALA A 68 25.12 15.19 -6.24
CA ALA A 68 26.08 15.31 -7.32
C ALA A 68 25.53 16.14 -8.48
N PRO A 69 26.37 16.84 -9.24
CA PRO A 69 25.93 17.61 -10.40
C PRO A 69 25.39 16.70 -11.51
N ARG A 70 24.50 17.26 -12.33
CA ARG A 70 23.94 16.57 -13.50
C ARG A 70 25.06 16.09 -14.41
N SER A 71 24.96 14.84 -14.84
CA SER A 71 25.90 14.21 -15.78
C SER A 71 25.15 13.32 -16.76
N ALA A 72 25.60 13.22 -17.99
CA ALA A 72 24.96 12.40 -19.00
C ALA A 72 24.94 10.93 -18.57
N ALA A 73 23.75 10.34 -18.58
CA ALA A 73 23.58 8.93 -18.29
C ALA A 73 24.04 8.09 -19.50
N ARG A 74 24.72 6.97 -19.19
CA ARG A 74 25.25 6.02 -20.18
C ARG A 74 24.49 4.69 -20.11
N GLY A 75 25.11 3.56 -19.92
CA GLY A 75 24.44 2.26 -19.83
C GLY A 75 23.56 2.10 -18.57
N THR A 76 22.53 1.26 -18.66
CA THR A 76 21.72 0.83 -17.52
C THR A 76 22.44 -0.26 -16.74
N LEU A 77 22.48 -0.15 -15.42
CA LEU A 77 23.07 -1.11 -14.49
C LEU A 77 22.03 -2.05 -13.89
N ALA A 78 20.84 -1.52 -13.58
CA ALA A 78 19.71 -2.29 -13.08
C ALA A 78 18.39 -1.54 -13.35
N THR A 79 17.30 -2.31 -13.53
CA THR A 79 15.92 -1.80 -13.57
C THR A 79 15.06 -2.65 -12.66
N PHE A 80 14.41 -2.05 -11.68
CA PHE A 80 13.58 -2.78 -10.71
C PHE A 80 12.34 -1.97 -10.33
N ALA A 81 11.35 -2.68 -9.80
CA ALA A 81 10.11 -2.09 -9.31
C ALA A 81 10.02 -2.24 -7.79
N GLN A 82 9.27 -1.34 -7.16
CA GLN A 82 8.83 -1.44 -5.78
C GLN A 82 7.31 -1.36 -5.74
N ILE A 83 6.71 -2.27 -4.97
CA ILE A 83 5.36 -2.12 -4.40
C ILE A 83 5.50 -2.10 -2.89
N THR A 84 4.56 -1.50 -2.21
CA THR A 84 4.55 -1.42 -0.74
C THR A 84 3.13 -1.20 -0.24
N ASP A 85 2.88 -1.64 0.98
CA ASP A 85 1.65 -1.35 1.71
C ASP A 85 0.39 -1.68 0.86
N ALA A 86 0.36 -2.92 0.34
CA ALA A 86 -0.75 -3.41 -0.46
C ALA A 86 -1.97 -3.73 0.41
N HIS A 87 -1.75 -4.10 1.68
CA HIS A 87 -2.76 -4.43 2.65
C HIS A 87 -3.86 -5.31 2.06
N VAL A 88 -3.47 -6.43 1.42
CA VAL A 88 -4.47 -7.42 1.00
C VAL A 88 -5.19 -7.90 2.26
N THR A 89 -6.47 -7.56 2.36
CA THR A 89 -7.22 -7.70 3.59
C THR A 89 -8.48 -8.54 3.40
N ASP A 90 -8.83 -9.28 4.45
CA ASP A 90 -10.16 -9.85 4.66
C ASP A 90 -10.97 -8.85 5.50
N GLU A 91 -11.70 -7.97 4.84
CA GLU A 91 -12.48 -6.91 5.48
C GLU A 91 -13.69 -7.45 6.26
N GLU A 92 -14.07 -8.71 6.06
CA GLU A 92 -15.12 -9.38 6.82
C GLU A 92 -14.61 -10.01 8.12
N SER A 93 -13.28 -10.08 8.31
CA SER A 93 -12.67 -10.72 9.48
C SER A 93 -13.15 -10.08 10.79
N PRO A 94 -13.61 -10.92 11.77
CA PRO A 94 -13.95 -10.45 13.12
C PRO A 94 -12.79 -9.83 13.90
N ALA A 95 -11.54 -10.08 13.51
CA ALA A 95 -10.37 -9.48 14.15
C ALA A 95 -10.15 -8.02 13.77
N ARG A 96 -10.84 -7.53 12.74
CA ARG A 96 -10.77 -6.11 12.35
C ARG A 96 -11.63 -5.25 13.27
N LEU A 97 -11.09 -4.09 13.63
CA LEU A 97 -11.73 -3.12 14.52
C LEU A 97 -11.97 -1.80 13.80
N GLU A 98 -12.69 -1.85 12.69
CA GLU A 98 -12.94 -0.70 11.81
C GLU A 98 -13.57 0.47 12.56
N MET A 99 -14.35 0.18 13.63
CA MET A 99 -14.97 1.22 14.45
C MET A 99 -13.97 2.12 15.16
N LEU A 100 -12.70 1.72 15.31
CA LEU A 100 -11.67 2.54 15.93
C LEU A 100 -11.34 3.78 15.09
N ASP A 101 -11.58 3.74 13.78
CA ASP A 101 -11.39 4.86 12.89
C ASP A 101 -12.15 6.11 13.34
N ARG A 102 -13.29 5.95 13.99
CA ARG A 102 -14.08 7.04 14.60
C ARG A 102 -13.35 7.80 15.70
N LEU A 103 -12.33 7.21 16.29
CA LEU A 103 -11.52 7.88 17.32
C LEU A 103 -10.57 8.92 16.72
N GLY A 104 -10.37 8.90 15.40
CA GLY A 104 -9.38 9.73 14.72
C GLY A 104 -7.95 9.21 14.97
N SER A 105 -6.97 10.08 14.75
CA SER A 105 -5.55 9.69 14.94
C SER A 105 -5.28 9.12 16.34
N PRO A 106 -4.56 7.98 16.45
CA PRO A 106 -3.78 7.30 15.40
C PRO A 106 -4.53 6.20 14.62
N PHE A 107 -5.85 6.09 14.74
CA PHE A 107 -6.65 4.98 14.17
C PHE A 107 -7.29 5.28 12.82
N THR A 108 -6.89 6.36 12.14
CA THR A 108 -7.47 6.82 10.87
C THR A 108 -7.24 5.87 9.69
N SER A 109 -6.60 4.74 9.91
CA SER A 109 -6.39 3.67 8.93
C SER A 109 -7.15 2.38 9.25
N ALA A 110 -8.00 2.39 10.30
CA ALA A 110 -8.75 1.20 10.71
C ALA A 110 -9.89 0.85 9.75
N PHE A 111 -10.40 1.81 8.99
CA PHE A 111 -11.39 1.62 7.93
C PHE A 111 -11.03 2.43 6.69
N ARG A 112 -11.28 1.87 5.50
CA ARG A 112 -11.14 2.53 4.20
C ARG A 112 -12.30 2.14 3.29
N PRO A 113 -12.91 3.11 2.56
CA PRO A 113 -14.02 2.81 1.65
C PRO A 113 -13.65 1.83 0.53
N GLN A 114 -12.36 1.72 0.17
CA GLN A 114 -11.83 0.88 -0.89
C GLN A 114 -11.23 -0.45 -0.42
N GLU A 115 -11.26 -0.78 0.88
CA GLU A 115 -10.50 -1.92 1.44
C GLU A 115 -10.89 -3.28 0.84
N ALA A 116 -12.15 -3.47 0.45
CA ALA A 116 -12.60 -4.69 -0.23
C ALA A 116 -11.94 -4.92 -1.62
N LEU A 117 -11.17 -3.94 -2.14
CA LEU A 117 -10.58 -3.98 -3.48
C LEU A 117 -9.05 -4.11 -3.47
N THR A 118 -8.41 -4.30 -2.33
CA THR A 118 -6.94 -4.29 -2.22
C THR A 118 -6.26 -5.37 -3.05
N GLY A 119 -6.81 -6.58 -3.09
CA GLY A 119 -6.33 -7.67 -3.94
C GLY A 119 -6.44 -7.35 -5.43
N GLN A 120 -7.52 -6.72 -5.86
CA GLN A 120 -7.73 -6.31 -7.26
C GLN A 120 -6.79 -5.18 -7.66
N VAL A 121 -6.52 -4.23 -6.76
CA VAL A 121 -5.52 -3.15 -6.97
C VAL A 121 -4.13 -3.74 -7.13
N LEU A 122 -3.72 -4.67 -6.27
CA LEU A 122 -2.43 -5.35 -6.39
C LEU A 122 -2.30 -6.07 -7.74
N ALA A 123 -3.32 -6.84 -8.15
CA ALA A 123 -3.32 -7.55 -9.43
C ALA A 123 -3.27 -6.59 -10.64
N ALA A 124 -4.00 -5.46 -10.57
CA ALA A 124 -3.98 -4.43 -11.61
C ALA A 124 -2.61 -3.72 -11.68
N THR A 125 -1.98 -3.46 -10.53
CA THR A 125 -0.63 -2.88 -10.45
C THR A 125 0.41 -3.79 -11.10
N LEU A 126 0.34 -5.10 -10.85
CA LEU A 126 1.25 -6.07 -11.48
C LEU A 126 1.12 -6.09 -13.01
N ARG A 127 -0.08 -5.86 -13.58
CA ARG A 127 -0.25 -5.72 -15.04
C ARG A 127 0.49 -4.50 -15.59
N SER A 128 0.36 -3.34 -14.93
CA SER A 128 1.11 -2.14 -15.32
C SER A 128 2.60 -2.32 -15.18
N LEU A 129 3.07 -2.94 -14.10
CA LEU A 129 4.49 -3.22 -13.89
C LEU A 129 5.06 -4.18 -14.93
N ALA A 130 4.29 -5.19 -15.34
CA ALA A 130 4.69 -6.10 -16.40
C ALA A 130 5.02 -5.37 -17.72
N ALA A 131 4.27 -4.30 -18.02
CA ALA A 131 4.52 -3.45 -19.20
C ALA A 131 5.75 -2.53 -19.05
N GLN A 132 6.30 -2.37 -17.82
CA GLN A 132 7.53 -1.62 -17.56
C GLN A 132 8.79 -2.50 -17.62
N HIS A 133 8.65 -3.83 -17.72
CA HIS A 133 9.72 -4.80 -17.81
C HIS A 133 10.81 -4.69 -16.72
N PRO A 134 10.49 -4.66 -15.42
CA PRO A 134 11.50 -4.70 -14.36
C PRO A 134 12.24 -6.04 -14.37
N GLN A 135 13.53 -6.03 -13.97
CA GLN A 135 14.34 -7.22 -13.77
C GLN A 135 14.02 -7.90 -12.42
N ALA A 136 13.52 -7.13 -11.45
CA ALA A 136 13.10 -7.57 -10.14
C ALA A 136 11.95 -6.71 -9.62
N LEU A 137 11.11 -7.29 -8.78
CA LEU A 137 10.10 -6.60 -7.98
C LEU A 137 10.49 -6.73 -6.51
N VAL A 138 10.60 -5.63 -5.79
CA VAL A 138 10.76 -5.63 -4.32
C VAL A 138 9.43 -5.21 -3.71
N GLU A 139 8.86 -6.10 -2.93
CA GLU A 139 7.67 -5.85 -2.12
C GLU A 139 8.19 -5.42 -0.73
N THR A 140 7.93 -4.16 -0.33
CA THR A 140 8.56 -3.55 0.85
C THR A 140 7.69 -3.54 2.09
N GLY A 141 6.88 -4.55 2.27
CA GLY A 141 6.14 -4.86 3.50
C GLY A 141 4.73 -4.30 3.53
N ASP A 142 3.98 -4.75 4.54
CA ASP A 142 2.55 -4.58 4.67
C ASP A 142 1.81 -5.11 3.42
N LEU A 143 2.22 -6.32 3.01
CA LEU A 143 1.60 -7.04 1.92
C LEU A 143 0.17 -7.46 2.29
N ILE A 144 -0.03 -7.87 3.55
CA ILE A 144 -1.31 -8.25 4.15
C ILE A 144 -1.63 -7.33 5.35
N ASP A 145 -2.86 -7.40 5.89
CA ASP A 145 -3.33 -6.42 6.88
C ASP A 145 -3.42 -6.96 8.32
N ASN A 146 -3.62 -8.28 8.51
CA ASN A 146 -3.97 -8.84 9.82
C ASN A 146 -3.15 -10.06 10.24
N ALA A 147 -2.02 -10.32 9.62
CA ALA A 147 -1.23 -11.53 9.82
C ALA A 147 -2.06 -12.83 9.62
N GLN A 148 -3.09 -12.83 8.80
CA GLN A 148 -3.99 -13.96 8.56
C GLN A 148 -3.51 -14.87 7.41
N GLU A 149 -3.85 -16.18 7.52
CA GLU A 149 -3.45 -17.18 6.52
C GLU A 149 -4.13 -16.95 5.17
N ASN A 150 -5.45 -16.67 5.14
CA ASN A 150 -6.18 -16.40 3.92
C ASN A 150 -5.68 -15.14 3.19
N GLU A 151 -5.30 -14.10 3.93
CA GLU A 151 -4.71 -12.89 3.35
C GLU A 151 -3.34 -13.21 2.71
N LEU A 152 -2.48 -13.95 3.41
CA LEU A 152 -1.15 -14.33 2.92
C LEU A 152 -1.24 -15.25 1.69
N ASP A 153 -2.14 -16.21 1.71
CA ASP A 153 -2.39 -17.13 0.58
C ASP A 153 -2.93 -16.36 -0.63
N GLY A 154 -3.88 -15.46 -0.42
CA GLY A 154 -4.43 -14.60 -1.46
C GLY A 154 -3.37 -13.67 -2.07
N ALA A 155 -2.62 -12.96 -1.25
CA ALA A 155 -1.57 -12.04 -1.68
C ALA A 155 -0.44 -12.75 -2.44
N THR A 156 0.02 -13.89 -1.93
CA THR A 156 1.07 -14.69 -2.61
C THR A 156 0.56 -15.33 -3.90
N ALA A 157 -0.72 -15.74 -3.97
CA ALA A 157 -1.34 -16.20 -5.21
C ALA A 157 -1.43 -15.07 -6.25
N ILE A 158 -1.70 -13.83 -5.83
CA ILE A 158 -1.68 -12.67 -6.72
C ILE A 158 -0.27 -12.45 -7.27
N LEU A 159 0.76 -12.45 -6.41
CA LEU A 159 2.16 -12.21 -6.80
C LEU A 159 2.72 -13.32 -7.69
N ASN A 160 2.35 -14.58 -7.46
CA ASN A 160 2.83 -15.73 -8.21
C ASN A 160 2.03 -16.02 -9.50
N GLY A 161 0.91 -15.37 -9.68
CA GLY A 161 0.04 -15.63 -10.84
C GLY A 161 -0.80 -16.88 -10.66
N GLY A 162 -2.02 -16.73 -10.20
CA GLY A 162 -2.92 -17.83 -9.91
C GLY A 162 -4.38 -17.41 -9.85
N SER A 163 -5.22 -18.35 -9.46
CA SER A 163 -6.61 -18.09 -9.12
C SER A 163 -6.68 -17.61 -7.68
N VAL A 164 -7.38 -16.52 -7.46
CA VAL A 164 -7.58 -15.89 -6.15
C VAL A 164 -9.05 -15.93 -5.82
N ASP A 165 -9.40 -16.39 -4.63
CA ASP A 165 -10.72 -16.29 -4.03
C ASP A 165 -10.63 -15.25 -2.91
N PRO A 166 -11.10 -14.04 -3.11
CA PRO A 166 -11.08 -13.01 -2.06
C PRO A 166 -12.18 -13.20 -1.00
N SER A 167 -13.21 -13.99 -1.29
CA SER A 167 -14.32 -14.26 -0.37
C SER A 167 -13.86 -15.13 0.79
N SER A 168 -14.29 -14.82 2.00
CA SER A 168 -14.07 -15.59 3.23
C SER A 168 -15.41 -15.88 3.92
N GLY A 169 -15.48 -16.97 4.68
CA GLY A 169 -16.71 -17.39 5.38
C GLY A 169 -17.86 -17.71 4.43
N SER A 170 -18.70 -16.72 4.15
CA SER A 170 -19.87 -16.83 3.27
C SER A 170 -19.58 -16.31 1.87
N ARG A 171 -20.45 -16.66 0.90
CA ARG A 171 -20.42 -16.03 -0.44
C ARG A 171 -21.26 -14.74 -0.49
N ARG A 172 -21.96 -14.42 0.54
CA ARG A 172 -22.65 -13.15 0.74
C ARG A 172 -21.74 -12.29 1.61
N TYR A 173 -21.48 -11.09 1.17
CA TYR A 173 -20.72 -10.11 1.94
C TYR A 173 -21.33 -9.88 3.34
N GLU A 174 -20.54 -10.05 4.38
CA GLU A 174 -20.91 -9.94 5.80
C GLU A 174 -20.11 -8.83 6.54
N GLY A 175 -19.37 -7.99 5.81
CA GLY A 175 -18.59 -6.89 6.38
C GLY A 175 -19.40 -5.63 6.66
N VAL A 176 -18.72 -4.61 7.20
CA VAL A 176 -19.34 -3.35 7.65
C VAL A 176 -19.89 -2.48 6.51
N GLN A 177 -19.51 -2.73 5.26
CA GLN A 177 -19.99 -1.98 4.08
C GLN A 177 -21.29 -2.55 3.48
N SER A 178 -21.89 -3.55 4.12
CA SER A 178 -23.18 -4.13 3.69
C SER A 178 -24.25 -3.03 3.56
N ALA A 179 -25.09 -3.14 2.52
CA ALA A 179 -26.24 -2.22 2.31
C ALA A 179 -27.21 -2.20 3.50
N ASP A 180 -27.29 -3.30 4.24
CA ASP A 180 -28.15 -3.45 5.42
C ASP A 180 -27.54 -2.84 6.69
N ASN A 181 -26.26 -2.40 6.67
CA ASN A 181 -25.65 -1.77 7.83
C ASN A 181 -26.28 -0.39 8.08
N PRO A 182 -26.96 -0.18 9.23
CA PRO A 182 -27.60 1.10 9.52
C PRO A 182 -26.64 2.19 9.97
N ASP A 183 -25.35 1.89 10.14
CA ASP A 183 -24.36 2.86 10.58
C ASP A 183 -23.83 3.71 9.41
N PRO A 184 -24.20 5.02 9.34
CA PRO A 184 -23.81 5.87 8.22
C PRO A 184 -22.32 6.25 8.21
N PHE A 185 -21.56 5.81 9.19
CA PHE A 185 -20.12 6.01 9.22
C PHE A 185 -19.42 5.22 8.11
N TYR A 186 -19.88 4.01 7.86
CA TYR A 186 -19.31 3.14 6.86
C TYR A 186 -19.90 3.43 5.47
N TYR A 187 -19.02 3.61 4.50
CA TYR A 187 -19.43 3.74 3.11
C TYR A 187 -20.04 2.43 2.60
N ARG A 188 -21.25 2.51 2.08
CA ARG A 188 -22.02 1.38 1.53
C ARG A 188 -22.18 1.60 0.03
N PRO A 189 -21.44 0.89 -0.84
CA PRO A 189 -21.38 1.20 -2.27
C PRO A 189 -22.73 1.11 -3.00
N ASP A 190 -23.66 0.29 -2.51
CA ASP A 190 -25.01 0.18 -3.09
C ASP A 190 -25.93 1.35 -2.66
N VAL A 191 -25.60 2.07 -1.59
CA VAL A 191 -26.48 3.07 -0.95
C VAL A 191 -25.91 4.48 -1.03
N ASP A 192 -24.64 4.65 -0.66
CA ASP A 192 -24.02 5.95 -0.43
C ASP A 192 -23.32 6.48 -1.71
N PRO A 193 -23.33 7.80 -1.96
CA PRO A 193 -22.57 8.37 -3.07
C PRO A 193 -21.05 8.40 -2.77
N PRO A 194 -20.20 8.19 -3.77
CA PRO A 194 -20.54 7.77 -5.13
C PRO A 194 -21.05 6.32 -5.17
N ARG A 195 -22.20 6.09 -5.84
CA ARG A 195 -22.82 4.77 -5.87
C ARG A 195 -22.12 3.85 -6.86
N HIS A 196 -21.81 2.66 -6.39
CA HIS A 196 -21.24 1.56 -7.19
C HIS A 196 -22.03 0.26 -6.97
N PRO A 197 -23.26 0.15 -7.50
CA PRO A 197 -24.12 -1.01 -7.24
C PRO A 197 -23.46 -2.33 -7.62
N GLY A 198 -23.47 -3.29 -6.67
CA GLY A 198 -22.88 -4.61 -6.83
C GLY A 198 -21.36 -4.63 -6.71
N LEU A 199 -20.72 -3.58 -6.21
CA LEU A 199 -19.26 -3.50 -6.05
C LEU A 199 -18.74 -4.61 -5.14
N LEU A 200 -19.30 -4.80 -3.95
CA LEU A 200 -18.85 -5.81 -2.99
C LEU A 200 -18.95 -7.21 -3.57
N ARG A 201 -20.07 -7.54 -4.23
CA ARG A 201 -20.21 -8.82 -4.94
C ARG A 201 -19.19 -8.97 -6.08
N ALA A 202 -18.75 -7.88 -6.71
CA ALA A 202 -17.69 -7.95 -7.71
C ALA A 202 -16.30 -8.09 -7.08
N ALA A 203 -16.08 -7.49 -5.92
CA ALA A 203 -14.86 -7.60 -5.13
C ALA A 203 -14.61 -9.05 -4.66
N GLU A 204 -15.64 -9.75 -4.21
CA GLU A 204 -15.57 -11.13 -3.73
C GLU A 204 -15.51 -12.19 -4.85
N ARG A 205 -15.65 -11.77 -6.10
CA ARG A 205 -15.58 -12.76 -7.20
C ARG A 205 -14.16 -13.25 -7.38
N ARG A 206 -14.04 -14.58 -7.50
CA ARG A 206 -12.79 -15.20 -7.94
C ARG A 206 -12.26 -14.55 -9.20
N PHE A 207 -10.97 -14.25 -9.20
CA PHE A 207 -10.28 -13.71 -10.35
C PHE A 207 -8.93 -14.40 -10.56
N ARG A 208 -8.31 -14.13 -11.71
CA ARG A 208 -6.98 -14.65 -12.02
C ARG A 208 -5.97 -13.51 -12.12
N SER A 209 -4.92 -13.60 -11.33
CA SER A 209 -3.77 -12.72 -11.45
C SER A 209 -2.80 -13.21 -12.53
N VAL A 210 -2.16 -12.28 -13.24
CA VAL A 210 -1.06 -12.58 -14.16
C VAL A 210 0.28 -12.80 -13.44
N GLY A 211 0.33 -12.48 -12.15
CA GLY A 211 1.53 -12.54 -11.31
C GLY A 211 2.56 -11.46 -11.62
N SER A 212 3.58 -11.43 -10.79
CA SER A 212 4.80 -10.69 -11.10
C SER A 212 5.52 -11.38 -12.26
N ARG A 213 5.79 -10.66 -13.33
CA ARG A 213 6.56 -11.17 -14.47
C ARG A 213 8.07 -11.18 -14.19
N ALA A 214 8.49 -10.50 -13.14
CA ALA A 214 9.85 -10.50 -12.63
C ALA A 214 9.94 -11.31 -11.33
N PRO A 215 11.11 -11.87 -10.98
CA PRO A 215 11.35 -12.40 -9.64
C PRO A 215 11.00 -11.37 -8.59
N TRP A 216 10.26 -11.77 -7.53
CA TRP A 216 9.89 -10.86 -6.46
C TRP A 216 10.56 -11.20 -5.14
N TYR A 217 10.86 -10.16 -4.36
CA TYR A 217 11.67 -10.20 -3.15
C TYR A 217 10.93 -9.49 -2.02
N PRO A 218 10.49 -10.22 -0.97
CA PRO A 218 9.71 -9.63 0.12
C PRO A 218 10.58 -8.94 1.16
N VAL A 219 10.03 -7.87 1.71
CA VAL A 219 10.38 -7.31 3.02
C VAL A 219 9.17 -7.50 3.92
N VAL A 220 9.33 -7.69 5.21
CA VAL A 220 8.19 -7.77 6.12
C VAL A 220 7.84 -6.39 6.66
N GLY A 221 6.54 -6.10 6.72
CA GLY A 221 5.96 -4.95 7.41
C GLY A 221 5.34 -5.34 8.75
N ASN A 222 4.85 -4.35 9.50
CA ASN A 222 4.22 -4.60 10.78
C ASN A 222 2.85 -5.27 10.63
N HIS A 223 2.05 -4.95 9.60
CA HIS A 223 0.78 -5.61 9.33
C HIS A 223 0.93 -7.07 8.89
N ASP A 224 2.03 -7.42 8.25
CA ASP A 224 2.33 -8.81 7.93
C ASP A 224 2.48 -9.68 9.19
N LEU A 225 2.95 -9.10 10.28
CA LEU A 225 3.34 -9.83 11.49
C LEU A 225 2.40 -9.62 12.68
N LEU A 226 1.60 -8.56 12.64
CA LEU A 226 0.72 -8.12 13.73
C LEU A 226 -0.70 -7.90 13.20
N VAL A 227 -1.69 -8.23 14.01
CA VAL A 227 -3.10 -7.94 13.71
C VAL A 227 -3.28 -6.43 13.59
N GLN A 228 -3.76 -5.95 12.44
CA GLN A 228 -3.83 -4.53 12.07
C GLN A 228 -2.55 -3.75 12.40
N GLY A 229 -1.39 -4.39 12.21
CA GLY A 229 -0.07 -3.81 12.40
C GLY A 229 0.32 -3.48 13.85
N ASN A 230 -0.49 -3.83 14.85
CA ASN A 230 -0.31 -3.32 16.21
C ASN A 230 -0.28 -4.39 17.31
N LEU A 231 -0.90 -5.53 17.10
CA LEU A 231 -1.09 -6.54 18.15
C LEU A 231 -0.53 -7.90 17.71
N ALA A 232 0.39 -8.45 18.50
CA ALA A 232 0.89 -9.79 18.20
C ALA A 232 -0.23 -10.84 18.24
N PRO A 233 -0.30 -11.74 17.23
CA PRO A 233 -1.24 -12.85 17.21
C PRO A 233 -1.19 -13.67 18.51
N ALA A 234 -2.36 -14.05 19.02
CA ALA A 234 -2.53 -14.83 20.24
C ALA A 234 -3.69 -15.81 20.09
N SER A 235 -3.78 -16.80 20.99
CA SER A 235 -4.89 -17.78 20.97
C SER A 235 -6.26 -17.11 21.06
N GLU A 236 -6.35 -16.00 21.76
CA GLU A 236 -7.57 -15.22 21.93
C GLU A 236 -7.96 -14.47 20.67
N THR A 237 -7.05 -13.71 20.08
CA THR A 237 -7.29 -12.97 18.83
C THR A 237 -7.56 -13.92 17.66
N ASN A 238 -6.85 -15.04 17.59
CA ASN A 238 -7.09 -16.11 16.62
C ASN A 238 -8.50 -16.73 16.75
N ARG A 239 -8.99 -16.96 17.98
CA ARG A 239 -10.36 -17.47 18.19
C ARG A 239 -11.41 -16.45 17.73
N ILE A 240 -11.13 -15.16 17.87
CA ILE A 240 -12.01 -14.09 17.37
C ILE A 240 -11.99 -14.06 15.85
N ALA A 241 -10.81 -14.03 15.24
CA ALA A 241 -10.65 -13.98 13.78
C ALA A 241 -11.40 -15.11 13.07
N THR A 242 -11.31 -16.34 13.62
CA THR A 242 -11.96 -17.53 13.03
C THR A 242 -13.40 -17.73 13.49
N GLY A 243 -13.89 -16.89 14.42
CA GLY A 243 -15.19 -17.05 15.07
C GLY A 243 -16.36 -16.39 14.33
N PRO A 244 -17.57 -16.50 14.91
CA PRO A 244 -18.80 -16.03 14.26
C PRO A 244 -19.20 -14.59 14.66
N VAL A 245 -18.43 -13.88 15.49
CA VAL A 245 -18.88 -12.60 16.08
C VAL A 245 -17.91 -11.49 15.73
N LYS A 246 -18.39 -10.51 14.96
CA LYS A 246 -17.68 -9.28 14.58
C LYS A 246 -18.23 -8.10 15.40
N LEU A 247 -17.35 -7.35 16.04
CA LEU A 247 -17.71 -6.12 16.73
C LEU A 247 -17.76 -4.98 15.72
N ALA A 248 -18.96 -4.51 15.39
CA ALA A 248 -19.16 -3.47 14.36
C ALA A 248 -19.22 -2.05 14.94
N ARG A 249 -19.52 -1.88 16.24
CA ARG A 249 -19.60 -0.56 16.88
C ARG A 249 -19.32 -0.67 18.38
N LEU A 250 -18.58 0.28 18.93
CA LEU A 250 -18.50 0.48 20.38
C LEU A 250 -19.77 1.16 20.90
N SER A 251 -20.19 0.85 22.14
CA SER A 251 -21.19 1.68 22.81
C SER A 251 -20.65 3.10 23.03
N ASP A 252 -21.55 4.08 23.18
CA ASP A 252 -21.15 5.48 23.39
C ASP A 252 -20.27 5.63 24.67
N ARG A 253 -20.53 4.82 25.70
CA ARG A 253 -19.71 4.78 26.93
C ARG A 253 -18.30 4.22 26.65
N ALA A 254 -18.18 3.13 25.92
CA ALA A 254 -16.91 2.53 25.55
C ALA A 254 -16.12 3.46 24.63
N PHE A 255 -16.80 4.10 23.67
CA PHE A 255 -16.21 5.09 22.77
C PHE A 255 -15.67 6.31 23.53
N ALA A 256 -16.46 6.87 24.45
CA ALA A 256 -16.02 7.99 25.28
C ALA A 256 -14.82 7.61 26.18
N ALA A 257 -14.79 6.39 26.70
CA ALA A 257 -13.67 5.90 27.49
C ALA A 257 -12.39 5.66 26.69
N ALA A 258 -12.50 5.34 25.40
CA ALA A 258 -11.37 5.11 24.48
C ALA A 258 -10.83 6.43 23.89
N ARG A 259 -11.66 7.47 23.83
CA ARG A 259 -11.32 8.74 23.20
C ARG A 259 -10.17 9.44 23.94
N GLY A 260 -9.13 9.82 23.18
CA GLY A 260 -7.97 10.52 23.72
C GLY A 260 -6.99 9.64 24.51
N ARG A 261 -7.20 8.33 24.53
CA ARG A 261 -6.24 7.38 25.10
C ARG A 261 -5.37 6.77 24.00
N THR A 262 -4.11 6.56 24.30
CA THR A 262 -3.30 5.60 23.55
C THR A 262 -3.90 4.22 23.79
N LEU A 263 -4.42 3.56 22.74
CA LEU A 263 -4.92 2.19 22.89
C LEU A 263 -3.71 1.27 23.03
N GLU A 264 -3.36 1.01 24.26
CA GLU A 264 -2.41 -0.06 24.58
C GLU A 264 -2.98 -1.40 24.14
N SER A 265 -2.12 -2.34 23.80
CA SER A 265 -2.50 -3.71 23.38
C SER A 265 -3.48 -4.40 24.34
N GLY A 266 -3.43 -4.09 25.64
CA GLY A 266 -4.37 -4.59 26.63
C GLY A 266 -5.81 -4.06 26.46
N ILE A 267 -5.98 -2.81 26.01
CA ILE A 267 -7.30 -2.24 25.72
C ILE A 267 -7.88 -2.87 24.45
N VAL A 268 -7.07 -3.01 23.40
CA VAL A 268 -7.49 -3.66 22.15
C VAL A 268 -7.89 -5.11 22.40
N ARG A 269 -7.09 -5.86 23.17
CA ARG A 269 -7.45 -7.22 23.61
C ARG A 269 -8.74 -7.26 24.39
N GLY A 270 -8.94 -6.34 25.33
CA GLY A 270 -10.18 -6.22 26.08
C GLY A 270 -11.40 -5.91 25.21
N LEU A 271 -11.24 -5.09 24.17
CA LEU A 271 -12.29 -4.82 23.18
C LEU A 271 -12.63 -6.08 22.37
N LEU A 272 -11.60 -6.80 21.93
CA LEU A 272 -11.76 -8.05 21.17
C LEU A 272 -12.33 -9.18 22.03
N ALA A 273 -11.97 -9.28 23.32
CA ALA A 273 -12.39 -10.36 24.23
C ALA A 273 -13.89 -10.36 24.59
N GLY A 274 -14.69 -9.52 23.95
CA GLY A 274 -16.15 -9.53 24.14
C GLY A 274 -16.65 -8.82 25.40
N GLY A 275 -15.76 -8.17 26.14
CA GLY A 275 -16.12 -7.34 27.30
C GLY A 275 -16.55 -5.92 26.95
N ALA A 276 -16.39 -5.50 25.69
CA ALA A 276 -16.77 -4.17 25.27
C ALA A 276 -18.26 -4.11 24.96
N PRO A 277 -19.01 -3.26 25.65
CA PRO A 277 -20.40 -3.04 25.29
C PRO A 277 -20.45 -2.34 23.91
N GLY A 278 -21.10 -2.99 22.96
CA GLY A 278 -21.19 -2.49 21.59
C GLY A 278 -22.19 -3.27 20.76
N ARG A 279 -22.30 -2.92 19.49
CA ARG A 279 -23.07 -3.70 18.51
C ARG A 279 -22.14 -4.74 17.89
N ALA A 280 -22.49 -6.00 18.06
CA ALA A 280 -21.88 -7.13 17.38
C ALA A 280 -22.77 -7.59 16.22
N GLU A 281 -22.15 -8.12 15.18
CA GLU A 281 -22.79 -8.75 14.03
C GLU A 281 -22.35 -10.20 13.95
N LEU A 282 -23.23 -11.06 13.43
CA LEU A 282 -22.88 -12.45 13.16
C LEU A 282 -22.31 -12.53 11.75
N VAL A 283 -21.17 -13.18 11.65
CA VAL A 283 -20.52 -13.52 10.39
C VAL A 283 -20.30 -15.02 10.31
N THR A 284 -20.16 -15.54 9.12
CA THR A 284 -19.86 -16.96 8.92
C THR A 284 -18.43 -17.25 9.39
N PRO A 285 -18.21 -18.20 10.32
CA PRO A 285 -16.87 -18.58 10.78
C PRO A 285 -16.03 -19.12 9.62
N ASP A 286 -14.75 -18.76 9.61
CA ASP A 286 -13.81 -19.28 8.63
C ASP A 286 -12.46 -19.66 9.27
N PRO A 287 -12.10 -20.96 9.28
CA PRO A 287 -10.80 -21.40 9.77
C PRO A 287 -9.61 -20.82 9.01
N ALA A 288 -9.80 -20.38 7.75
CA ALA A 288 -8.74 -19.79 6.95
C ALA A 288 -8.33 -18.38 7.43
N ARG A 289 -9.17 -17.71 8.23
CA ARG A 289 -8.84 -16.47 8.95
C ARG A 289 -7.85 -16.68 10.10
N ARG A 290 -7.28 -17.88 10.21
CA ARG A 290 -6.29 -18.22 11.24
C ARG A 290 -5.11 -17.25 11.21
N GLU A 291 -4.81 -16.67 12.37
CA GLU A 291 -3.65 -15.80 12.55
C GLU A 291 -2.34 -16.59 12.54
N LEU A 292 -1.34 -16.06 11.89
CA LEU A 292 -0.02 -16.65 11.75
C LEU A 292 0.99 -15.98 12.70
N SER A 293 1.84 -16.78 13.32
CA SER A 293 2.99 -16.22 14.04
C SER A 293 3.96 -15.54 13.06
N ALA A 294 4.72 -14.56 13.53
CA ALA A 294 5.76 -13.89 12.73
C ALA A 294 6.71 -14.87 12.01
N HIS A 295 7.07 -15.99 12.69
CA HIS A 295 7.87 -17.04 12.06
C HIS A 295 7.13 -17.76 10.93
N ALA A 296 5.83 -17.98 11.06
CA ALA A 296 5.02 -18.63 10.02
C ALA A 296 4.88 -17.72 8.79
N VAL A 297 4.64 -16.41 8.98
CA VAL A 297 4.59 -15.43 7.89
C VAL A 297 5.93 -15.37 7.15
N VAL A 298 7.05 -15.16 7.86
CA VAL A 298 8.38 -15.13 7.25
C VAL A 298 8.67 -16.40 6.44
N ARG A 299 8.30 -17.56 6.97
CA ARG A 299 8.46 -18.85 6.27
C ARG A 299 7.55 -18.95 5.05
N GLY A 300 6.31 -18.44 5.12
CA GLY A 300 5.36 -18.38 4.01
C GLY A 300 5.89 -17.51 2.87
N LEU A 301 6.32 -16.29 3.17
CA LEU A 301 6.90 -15.36 2.19
C LEU A 301 8.16 -15.95 1.52
N ARG A 302 9.05 -16.58 2.28
CA ARG A 302 10.22 -17.25 1.71
C ARG A 302 9.89 -18.39 0.76
N ARG A 303 8.85 -19.16 1.05
CA ARG A 303 8.40 -20.25 0.16
C ARG A 303 7.74 -19.74 -1.10
N ALA A 304 7.01 -18.63 -0.99
CA ALA A 304 6.27 -18.07 -2.10
C ALA A 304 7.15 -17.26 -3.06
N SER A 305 8.27 -16.69 -2.57
CA SER A 305 9.19 -15.84 -3.33
C SER A 305 10.40 -16.61 -3.85
N VAL A 306 11.25 -15.94 -4.64
CA VAL A 306 12.52 -16.51 -5.14
C VAL A 306 13.59 -16.58 -4.06
N HIS A 307 13.37 -15.99 -2.89
CA HIS A 307 14.36 -15.98 -1.81
C HIS A 307 14.09 -17.07 -0.79
N GLY A 308 14.76 -18.20 -0.95
CA GLY A 308 14.91 -19.20 0.11
C GLY A 308 15.87 -18.71 1.19
N GLY A 309 15.85 -19.30 2.36
CA GLY A 309 16.75 -18.98 3.46
C GLY A 309 16.19 -19.41 4.80
N GLY A 310 16.99 -19.34 5.86
CA GLY A 310 16.62 -19.71 7.22
C GLY A 310 16.62 -18.52 8.19
N GLY A 311 16.13 -18.73 9.40
CA GLY A 311 16.13 -17.76 10.47
C GLY A 311 14.77 -17.09 10.70
N SER A 312 14.67 -16.37 11.83
CA SER A 312 13.45 -15.73 12.29
C SER A 312 13.21 -14.34 11.69
N PHE A 313 14.27 -13.71 11.15
CA PHE A 313 14.24 -12.39 10.53
C PHE A 313 14.44 -12.48 9.03
N MET A 314 13.87 -11.54 8.29
CA MET A 314 13.94 -11.44 6.83
C MET A 314 15.14 -10.57 6.38
N ASP A 315 16.30 -10.70 7.03
CA ASP A 315 17.54 -10.08 6.56
C ASP A 315 18.19 -10.93 5.48
N TYR A 316 18.37 -10.37 4.29
CA TYR A 316 19.06 -11.05 3.18
C TYR A 316 19.60 -10.06 2.15
N ASP A 317 20.33 -10.56 1.17
CA ASP A 317 20.85 -9.77 0.08
C ASP A 317 20.81 -10.56 -1.24
N PHE A 318 20.66 -9.86 -2.36
CA PHE A 318 20.57 -10.44 -3.69
C PHE A 318 21.13 -9.51 -4.77
N ASP A 319 21.38 -10.05 -5.96
CA ASP A 319 21.88 -9.26 -7.07
C ASP A 319 20.73 -8.68 -7.90
N LEU A 320 20.71 -7.34 -8.02
CA LEU A 320 19.84 -6.61 -8.96
C LEU A 320 20.45 -6.49 -10.36
N GLY A 321 21.63 -7.04 -10.53
CA GLY A 321 22.44 -7.03 -11.74
C GLY A 321 23.90 -7.24 -11.38
N ALA A 322 24.78 -7.44 -12.35
CA ALA A 322 26.18 -7.74 -12.12
C ALA A 322 26.91 -6.67 -11.27
N SER A 323 26.49 -5.42 -11.38
CA SER A 323 27.11 -4.26 -10.71
C SER A 323 26.30 -3.69 -9.56
N VAL A 324 25.16 -4.30 -9.17
CA VAL A 324 24.23 -3.75 -8.18
C VAL A 324 23.84 -4.83 -7.17
N ARG A 325 24.06 -4.54 -5.89
CA ARG A 325 23.65 -5.39 -4.76
C ARG A 325 22.45 -4.77 -4.04
N ALA A 326 21.40 -5.54 -3.85
CA ALA A 326 20.28 -5.23 -2.96
C ALA A 326 20.54 -5.85 -1.58
N ILE A 327 20.22 -5.11 -0.52
CA ILE A 327 20.26 -5.57 0.87
C ILE A 327 18.89 -5.29 1.48
N VAL A 328 18.25 -6.32 2.00
CA VAL A 328 16.97 -6.25 2.71
C VAL A 328 17.21 -6.33 4.21
N LEU A 329 16.54 -5.44 4.95
CA LEU A 329 16.62 -5.34 6.41
C LEU A 329 15.22 -5.49 7.00
N ASP A 330 15.07 -6.50 7.83
CA ASP A 330 13.85 -6.71 8.64
C ASP A 330 13.97 -5.88 9.92
N VAL A 331 13.27 -4.76 9.97
CA VAL A 331 13.33 -3.80 11.08
C VAL A 331 12.02 -3.75 11.86
N ILE A 332 11.18 -4.78 11.82
CA ILE A 332 9.85 -4.77 12.43
C ILE A 332 9.88 -5.33 13.85
N ALA A 333 9.24 -4.61 14.78
CA ALA A 333 8.97 -5.10 16.12
C ALA A 333 8.04 -6.33 16.07
N ARG A 334 8.26 -7.31 16.96
CA ARG A 334 7.51 -8.59 16.95
C ARG A 334 6.39 -8.64 17.99
N ASP A 335 6.35 -7.68 18.89
CA ASP A 335 5.55 -7.77 20.10
C ASP A 335 4.33 -6.87 20.07
N VAL A 336 4.55 -5.58 19.85
CA VAL A 336 3.49 -4.56 19.93
C VAL A 336 3.90 -3.28 19.21
N GLY A 337 2.92 -2.63 18.60
CA GLY A 337 3.05 -1.32 17.95
C GLY A 337 3.65 -1.38 16.55
N SER A 338 3.36 -0.34 15.77
CA SER A 338 3.78 -0.21 14.38
C SER A 338 5.24 0.25 14.21
N GLY A 339 5.97 0.49 15.32
CA GLY A 339 7.34 1.02 15.26
C GLY A 339 8.36 0.00 14.78
N GLY A 340 9.32 0.49 14.00
CA GLY A 340 10.49 -0.30 13.61
C GLY A 340 11.55 -0.38 14.72
N VAL A 341 12.29 -1.50 14.77
CA VAL A 341 13.39 -1.70 15.71
C VAL A 341 14.55 -2.47 15.07
N VAL A 342 15.77 -2.05 15.32
CA VAL A 342 16.98 -2.79 14.93
C VAL A 342 17.18 -3.96 15.87
N HIS A 343 17.17 -5.19 15.35
CA HIS A 343 17.33 -6.38 16.16
C HIS A 343 18.81 -6.72 16.46
N ALA A 344 19.03 -7.59 17.45
CA ALA A 344 20.35 -7.95 17.89
C ALA A 344 21.21 -8.58 16.77
N GLY A 345 22.39 -8.04 16.54
CA GLY A 345 23.34 -8.53 15.53
C GLY A 345 23.12 -7.98 14.11
N GLN A 346 22.00 -7.30 13.82
CA GLN A 346 21.68 -6.80 12.49
C GLN A 346 22.74 -5.81 11.96
N ALA A 347 23.23 -4.89 12.79
CA ALA A 347 24.27 -3.96 12.39
C ALA A 347 25.58 -4.69 11.99
N ARG A 348 25.98 -5.75 12.73
CA ARG A 348 27.13 -6.56 12.37
C ARG A 348 26.91 -7.35 11.08
N TRP A 349 25.67 -7.83 10.87
CA TRP A 349 25.30 -8.51 9.65
C TRP A 349 25.36 -7.54 8.45
N LEU A 350 24.77 -6.35 8.55
CA LEU A 350 24.81 -5.31 7.52
C LEU A 350 26.26 -4.94 7.16
N ALA A 351 27.12 -4.71 8.16
CA ALA A 351 28.52 -4.40 7.92
C ALA A 351 29.26 -5.50 7.13
N ARG A 352 28.93 -6.77 7.35
CA ARG A 352 29.48 -7.87 6.54
C ARG A 352 28.95 -7.84 5.10
N ARG A 353 27.65 -7.56 4.90
CA ARG A 353 27.04 -7.49 3.56
C ARG A 353 27.57 -6.32 2.73
N LEU A 354 27.75 -5.15 3.34
CA LEU A 354 28.39 -4.01 2.69
C LEU A 354 29.82 -4.35 2.23
N ARG A 355 30.63 -4.96 3.10
CA ARG A 355 31.98 -5.41 2.69
C ARG A 355 31.95 -6.45 1.56
N ALA A 356 31.01 -7.39 1.60
CA ALA A 356 30.85 -8.43 0.57
C ALA A 356 30.33 -7.86 -0.77
N ALA A 357 29.68 -6.71 -0.75
CA ALA A 357 29.27 -6.00 -1.96
C ALA A 357 30.48 -5.50 -2.77
N GLY A 358 31.60 -5.21 -2.10
CA GLY A 358 32.85 -4.74 -2.74
C GLY A 358 32.64 -3.40 -3.45
N SER A 359 32.95 -3.34 -4.74
CA SER A 359 32.77 -2.14 -5.57
C SER A 359 31.42 -2.04 -6.26
N ARG A 360 30.48 -2.94 -5.97
CA ARG A 360 29.11 -2.89 -6.52
C ARG A 360 28.30 -1.76 -5.86
N TRP A 361 27.46 -1.14 -6.64
CA TRP A 361 26.47 -0.19 -6.11
C TRP A 361 25.47 -0.92 -5.19
N VAL A 362 25.06 -0.26 -4.11
CA VAL A 362 24.18 -0.85 -3.11
C VAL A 362 22.87 -0.08 -3.03
N VAL A 363 21.75 -0.82 -3.04
CA VAL A 363 20.41 -0.31 -2.69
C VAL A 363 19.93 -1.10 -1.47
N VAL A 364 19.52 -0.40 -0.42
CA VAL A 364 19.01 -0.99 0.82
C VAL A 364 17.50 -0.88 0.85
N PHE A 365 16.83 -1.93 1.29
CA PHE A 365 15.37 -1.98 1.42
C PHE A 365 14.98 -2.32 2.86
N SER A 366 13.99 -1.63 3.38
CA SER A 366 13.33 -1.93 4.65
C SER A 366 11.88 -1.49 4.55
N HIS A 367 10.99 -2.00 5.41
CA HIS A 367 9.63 -1.49 5.44
C HIS A 367 9.60 -0.07 6.00
N ALA A 368 9.93 0.11 7.27
CA ALA A 368 10.08 1.44 7.86
C ALA A 368 11.39 2.11 7.45
N SER A 369 11.35 3.42 7.21
CA SER A 369 12.54 4.21 6.89
C SER A 369 13.53 4.22 8.06
N LEU A 370 14.81 3.94 7.78
CA LEU A 370 15.84 3.71 8.81
C LEU A 370 16.07 4.92 9.75
N ASP A 371 15.71 6.12 9.34
CA ASP A 371 15.77 7.33 10.19
C ASP A 371 14.62 7.41 11.20
N ARG A 372 13.60 6.56 11.06
CA ARG A 372 12.45 6.45 11.96
C ARG A 372 12.46 5.20 12.83
N VAL A 373 13.38 4.27 12.58
CA VAL A 373 13.51 3.00 13.29
C VAL A 373 14.28 3.19 14.60
N ALA A 374 13.80 2.60 15.69
CA ALA A 374 14.54 2.57 16.96
C ALA A 374 15.89 1.85 16.78
N GLY A 375 16.98 2.55 17.08
CA GLY A 375 18.35 2.07 16.82
C GLY A 375 18.82 2.22 15.36
N GLY A 376 17.99 2.73 14.45
CA GLY A 376 18.28 2.88 13.03
C GLY A 376 19.50 3.75 12.72
N GLY A 377 19.81 4.71 13.60
CA GLY A 377 21.04 5.52 13.49
C GLY A 377 22.32 4.69 13.43
N THR A 378 22.33 3.50 14.04
CA THR A 378 23.47 2.57 13.94
C THR A 378 23.62 1.99 12.53
N LEU A 379 22.51 1.64 11.88
CA LEU A 379 22.50 1.15 10.49
C LEU A 379 22.87 2.28 9.53
N LEU A 380 22.27 3.45 9.70
CA LEU A 380 22.60 4.64 8.90
C LEU A 380 24.08 5.01 9.00
N ALA A 381 24.69 4.92 10.18
CA ALA A 381 26.12 5.19 10.35
C ALA A 381 27.02 4.23 9.57
N LEU A 382 26.58 3.00 9.28
CA LEU A 382 27.28 2.06 8.39
C LEU A 382 27.12 2.48 6.93
N LEU A 383 25.90 2.82 6.50
CA LEU A 383 25.62 3.30 5.16
C LEU A 383 26.35 4.61 4.85
N ASP A 384 26.43 5.52 5.85
CA ASP A 384 27.09 6.82 5.73
C ASP A 384 28.59 6.74 5.39
N ARG A 385 29.22 5.61 5.69
CA ARG A 385 30.65 5.37 5.44
C ARG A 385 30.93 4.65 4.12
N ASP A 386 29.90 4.08 3.51
CA ASP A 386 30.07 3.29 2.28
C ASP A 386 29.82 4.17 1.03
N PRO A 387 30.88 4.37 0.19
CA PRO A 387 30.75 5.20 -0.99
C PRO A 387 29.91 4.57 -2.11
N HIS A 388 29.47 3.33 -2.00
CA HIS A 388 28.70 2.65 -3.03
C HIS A 388 27.19 2.60 -2.74
N VAL A 389 26.73 3.02 -1.55
CA VAL A 389 25.30 3.11 -1.27
C VAL A 389 24.65 4.21 -2.11
N VAL A 390 23.65 3.87 -2.90
CA VAL A 390 22.91 4.77 -3.79
C VAL A 390 21.62 5.26 -3.15
N ALA A 391 20.86 4.35 -2.54
CA ALA A 391 19.59 4.65 -1.90
C ALA A 391 19.27 3.69 -0.76
N ALA A 392 18.49 4.17 0.22
CA ALA A 392 17.70 3.39 1.15
C ALA A 392 16.22 3.63 0.82
N VAL A 393 15.50 2.55 0.51
CA VAL A 393 14.13 2.57 -0.04
C VAL A 393 13.19 1.91 0.97
N ALA A 394 12.07 2.56 1.25
CA ALA A 394 11.10 2.14 2.26
C ALA A 394 9.64 2.39 1.85
N GLY A 395 8.69 1.89 2.65
CA GLY A 395 7.25 2.13 2.62
C GLY A 395 6.73 2.76 3.91
N ASP A 396 5.78 2.07 4.59
CA ASP A 396 5.24 2.33 5.95
C ASP A 396 4.43 3.63 6.11
N THR A 397 4.93 4.72 5.59
CA THR A 397 4.29 6.04 5.79
C THR A 397 3.19 6.33 4.77
N HIS A 398 2.95 5.44 3.83
CA HIS A 398 2.03 5.58 2.69
C HIS A 398 2.28 6.83 1.83
N ARG A 399 3.40 7.53 2.05
CA ARG A 399 3.70 8.83 1.45
C ARG A 399 4.93 8.78 0.55
N ASN A 400 4.82 9.37 -0.64
CA ASN A 400 5.99 9.61 -1.49
C ASN A 400 6.91 10.67 -0.88
N SER A 401 8.18 10.32 -0.69
CA SER A 401 9.23 11.25 -0.25
C SER A 401 10.58 10.86 -0.84
N ILE A 402 11.36 11.85 -1.26
CA ILE A 402 12.75 11.67 -1.71
C ILE A 402 13.62 12.74 -1.04
N ALA A 403 14.51 12.32 -0.15
CA ALA A 403 15.41 13.20 0.59
C ALA A 403 16.89 12.86 0.36
N PRO A 404 17.76 13.85 0.17
CA PRO A 404 19.19 13.60 0.09
C PRO A 404 19.77 13.43 1.49
N ARG A 405 20.52 12.35 1.72
CA ARG A 405 21.35 12.18 2.92
C ARG A 405 22.80 12.44 2.57
N ARG A 406 23.31 13.62 2.96
CA ARG A 406 24.68 14.04 2.74
C ARG A 406 25.62 13.38 3.75
N THR A 407 26.71 12.79 3.27
CA THR A 407 27.72 12.16 4.11
C THR A 407 29.13 12.52 3.64
N ARG A 408 30.17 12.18 4.43
CA ARG A 408 31.57 12.35 4.01
C ARG A 408 31.96 11.45 2.81
N ALA A 409 31.24 10.34 2.62
CA ALA A 409 31.44 9.40 1.50
C ALA A 409 30.64 9.78 0.22
N GLY A 410 30.03 10.99 0.17
CA GLY A 410 29.27 11.51 -0.97
C GLY A 410 27.75 11.51 -0.75
N GLY A 411 27.22 10.62 0.07
CA GLY A 411 25.81 10.57 0.40
C GLY A 411 25.00 9.59 -0.45
N TYR A 412 23.70 9.48 -0.16
CA TYR A 412 22.72 8.63 -0.84
C TYR A 412 21.30 9.17 -0.65
N TRP A 413 20.34 8.57 -1.34
CA TRP A 413 18.96 9.00 -1.33
C TRP A 413 18.13 8.17 -0.35
N LEU A 414 17.35 8.83 0.51
CA LEU A 414 16.28 8.20 1.27
C LEU A 414 15.01 8.34 0.44
N VAL A 415 14.37 7.21 0.12
CA VAL A 415 13.18 7.17 -0.73
C VAL A 415 12.09 6.40 0.01
N THR A 416 10.93 7.03 0.21
CA THR A 416 9.71 6.34 0.62
C THR A 416 8.68 6.38 -0.50
N THR A 417 7.90 5.32 -0.64
CA THR A 417 6.88 5.19 -1.67
C THR A 417 5.49 5.14 -1.04
N SER A 418 4.52 5.75 -1.70
CA SER A 418 3.12 5.68 -1.32
C SER A 418 2.59 4.25 -1.41
N SER A 419 1.54 3.96 -0.63
CA SER A 419 0.91 2.64 -0.57
C SER A 419 0.11 2.30 -1.83
N LEU A 420 -0.24 1.01 -1.95
CA LEU A 420 -1.26 0.54 -2.89
C LEU A 420 -2.68 0.62 -2.31
N VAL A 421 -2.82 0.75 -0.97
CA VAL A 421 -4.14 0.83 -0.33
C VAL A 421 -4.71 2.25 -0.31
N ASP A 422 -3.87 3.28 -0.07
CA ASP A 422 -4.31 4.67 -0.01
C ASP A 422 -3.96 5.44 -1.29
N TYR A 423 -4.64 6.56 -1.53
CA TYR A 423 -4.32 7.42 -2.67
C TYR A 423 -2.84 7.88 -2.62
N PRO A 424 -2.07 7.80 -3.71
CA PRO A 424 -2.49 7.61 -5.10
C PRO A 424 -2.55 6.16 -5.60
N GLN A 425 -2.31 5.15 -4.79
CA GLN A 425 -2.31 3.73 -5.17
C GLN A 425 -1.31 3.43 -6.28
N GLN A 426 -0.06 3.79 -6.07
CA GLN A 426 0.99 3.70 -7.09
C GLN A 426 2.16 2.83 -6.65
N ALA A 427 2.68 2.04 -7.60
CA ALA A 427 4.00 1.44 -7.53
C ALA A 427 5.09 2.43 -7.96
N ARG A 428 6.35 2.09 -7.73
CA ARG A 428 7.50 2.90 -8.14
C ARG A 428 8.48 2.06 -8.97
N MET A 429 8.88 2.60 -10.11
CA MET A 429 9.98 2.07 -10.92
C MET A 429 11.29 2.76 -10.60
N PHE A 430 12.38 2.01 -10.71
CA PHE A 430 13.74 2.50 -10.57
C PHE A 430 14.59 2.01 -11.74
N ARG A 431 15.47 2.89 -12.23
CA ARG A 431 16.48 2.56 -13.22
C ARG A 431 17.82 3.19 -12.83
N LEU A 432 18.76 2.38 -12.38
CA LEU A 432 20.10 2.84 -12.07
C LEU A 432 20.94 2.85 -13.33
N ARG A 433 21.56 3.99 -13.63
CA ARG A 433 22.40 4.18 -14.81
C ARG A 433 23.76 4.74 -14.46
N LYS A 434 24.78 4.28 -15.17
CA LYS A 434 26.13 4.83 -15.05
C LYS A 434 26.20 6.23 -15.64
N THR A 435 26.98 7.13 -15.04
CA THR A 435 27.30 8.44 -15.57
C THR A 435 28.83 8.61 -15.69
N ALA A 436 29.28 9.73 -16.20
CA ALA A 436 30.72 10.02 -16.26
C ALA A 436 31.34 10.25 -14.85
N ARG A 437 30.52 10.58 -13.84
CA ARG A 437 30.98 11.00 -12.50
C ARG A 437 30.44 10.14 -11.36
N GLY A 438 29.74 9.06 -11.66
CA GLY A 438 29.07 8.19 -10.67
C GLY A 438 27.86 7.50 -11.27
N VAL A 439 26.70 7.66 -10.67
CA VAL A 439 25.43 7.08 -11.13
C VAL A 439 24.28 8.10 -11.07
N VAL A 440 23.21 7.80 -11.80
CA VAL A 440 21.90 8.42 -11.62
C VAL A 440 20.85 7.33 -11.38
N LEU A 441 20.07 7.49 -10.34
CA LEU A 441 18.90 6.66 -10.05
C LEU A 441 17.66 7.40 -10.58
N GLU A 442 17.19 7.00 -11.77
CA GLU A 442 15.92 7.47 -12.31
C GLU A 442 14.79 6.72 -11.62
N THR A 443 13.75 7.43 -11.21
CA THR A 443 12.57 6.83 -10.58
C THR A 443 11.30 7.50 -11.07
N TRP A 444 10.23 6.71 -11.25
CA TRP A 444 8.90 7.21 -11.64
C TRP A 444 7.80 6.33 -11.06
N MET A 445 6.63 6.94 -10.90
CA MET A 445 5.46 6.25 -10.38
C MET A 445 4.74 5.47 -11.48
N VAL A 446 4.05 4.41 -11.10
CA VAL A 446 3.25 3.56 -11.97
C VAL A 446 1.89 3.33 -11.32
N ASP A 447 0.84 3.78 -11.99
CA ASP A 447 -0.55 3.55 -11.59
C ASP A 447 -0.95 2.09 -11.81
N ALA A 448 -1.88 1.59 -11.01
CA ALA A 448 -2.60 0.36 -11.33
C ALA A 448 -3.24 0.46 -12.72
N ASP A 449 -3.40 -0.67 -13.40
CA ASP A 449 -3.90 -0.74 -14.78
C ASP A 449 -5.11 0.21 -14.98
N PRO A 450 -4.95 1.26 -15.78
CA PRO A 450 -5.98 2.28 -15.94
C PRO A 450 -7.24 1.77 -16.67
N LEU A 451 -7.18 0.59 -17.26
CA LEU A 451 -8.32 -0.10 -17.88
C LEU A 451 -9.08 -1.00 -16.90
N ASP A 452 -8.51 -1.28 -15.74
CA ASP A 452 -9.19 -2.09 -14.73
C ASP A 452 -10.27 -1.28 -14.00
N ARG A 453 -11.52 -1.75 -14.13
CA ARG A 453 -12.67 -1.05 -13.55
C ARG A 453 -12.61 -1.02 -12.02
N LEU A 454 -12.25 -2.13 -11.36
CA LEU A 454 -12.25 -2.21 -9.90
C LEU A 454 -11.11 -1.39 -9.32
N ALA A 455 -9.92 -1.43 -9.92
CA ALA A 455 -8.81 -0.56 -9.53
C ALA A 455 -9.13 0.92 -9.76
N SER A 456 -9.87 1.28 -10.81
CA SER A 456 -10.29 2.66 -11.05
C SER A 456 -11.30 3.15 -10.01
N ILE A 457 -12.27 2.29 -9.62
CA ILE A 457 -13.21 2.60 -8.52
C ILE A 457 -12.44 2.74 -7.20
N SER A 458 -11.54 1.81 -6.90
CA SER A 458 -10.70 1.86 -5.69
C SER A 458 -9.93 3.18 -5.60
N ARG A 459 -9.25 3.58 -6.68
CA ARG A 459 -8.52 4.86 -6.73
C ARG A 459 -9.42 6.06 -6.50
N GLN A 460 -10.63 6.05 -7.10
CA GLN A 460 -11.60 7.11 -6.92
C GLN A 460 -12.10 7.18 -5.48
N LEU A 461 -12.39 6.05 -4.84
CA LEU A 461 -12.78 5.98 -3.43
C LEU A 461 -11.62 6.45 -2.52
N ALA A 462 -10.40 6.00 -2.78
CA ALA A 462 -9.22 6.44 -2.04
C ALA A 462 -8.96 7.95 -2.19
N TYR A 463 -9.29 8.55 -3.34
CA TYR A 463 -9.16 9.98 -3.58
C TYR A 463 -10.13 10.81 -2.76
N VAL A 464 -11.38 10.37 -2.64
CA VAL A 464 -12.40 11.07 -1.84
C VAL A 464 -12.35 10.70 -0.36
N ASP A 465 -11.63 9.66 0.01
CA ASP A 465 -11.43 9.24 1.39
C ASP A 465 -10.72 10.34 2.19
N HIS A 466 -11.44 10.88 3.16
CA HIS A 466 -10.93 11.95 4.01
C HIS A 466 -9.82 11.51 4.95
N GLN A 467 -9.61 10.25 5.16
CA GLN A 467 -8.64 9.68 6.07
C GLN A 467 -7.43 9.08 5.35
N GLY A 468 -7.61 8.64 4.10
CA GLY A 468 -6.60 8.01 3.26
C GLY A 468 -5.52 8.95 2.72
N GLY A 469 -5.09 9.92 3.53
CA GLY A 469 -3.88 10.70 3.30
C GLY A 469 -4.00 11.89 2.38
N ARG A 470 -5.11 12.15 1.78
CA ARG A 470 -5.38 13.28 0.87
C ARG A 470 -4.41 13.39 -0.30
N PRO A 471 -4.82 13.91 -1.44
CA PRO A 471 -4.01 13.86 -2.66
C PRO A 471 -2.60 14.41 -2.48
N GLN A 472 -2.46 15.58 -1.87
CA GLN A 472 -1.19 16.27 -1.68
C GLN A 472 -0.35 15.69 -0.53
N HIS A 473 -0.97 14.99 0.40
CA HIS A 473 -0.28 14.46 1.57
C HIS A 473 0.50 13.20 1.23
N PHE A 474 -0.15 12.16 0.70
CA PHE A 474 0.51 10.90 0.38
C PHE A 474 1.14 10.88 -1.02
N ALA A 475 0.58 11.59 -1.98
CA ALA A 475 1.19 11.74 -3.29
C ALA A 475 2.56 12.46 -3.25
N GLY A 476 2.84 13.20 -2.17
CA GLY A 476 4.04 14.01 -2.07
C GLY A 476 4.07 15.15 -3.09
N THR A 477 5.21 15.80 -3.21
CA THR A 477 5.42 16.87 -4.20
C THR A 477 5.93 16.29 -5.53
N ARG A 478 5.99 17.10 -6.58
CA ARG A 478 6.65 16.70 -7.85
C ARG A 478 8.11 16.27 -7.66
N ARG A 479 8.80 16.76 -6.61
CA ARG A 479 10.18 16.37 -6.29
C ARG A 479 10.27 14.96 -5.69
N ASP A 480 9.16 14.41 -5.21
CA ASP A 480 9.07 13.13 -4.51
C ASP A 480 8.56 12.00 -5.40
N ARG A 481 8.13 12.30 -6.63
CA ARG A 481 7.56 11.33 -7.58
C ARG A 481 8.56 10.97 -8.68
N ASN A 482 8.46 11.62 -9.84
CA ASN A 482 9.29 11.31 -10.99
C ASN A 482 10.59 12.11 -10.94
N ALA A 483 11.71 11.45 -10.72
CA ALA A 483 12.98 12.13 -10.50
C ALA A 483 14.19 11.40 -11.09
N ALA A 484 15.22 12.17 -11.44
CA ALA A 484 16.56 11.68 -11.76
C ALA A 484 17.51 12.11 -10.64
N LEU A 485 17.90 11.18 -9.80
CA LEU A 485 18.64 11.36 -8.55
C LEU A 485 20.12 11.16 -8.80
N PHE A 486 20.87 12.25 -8.94
CA PHE A 486 22.30 12.19 -9.24
C PHE A 486 23.14 11.94 -8.00
N ARG A 487 24.13 11.04 -8.13
CA ARG A 487 25.07 10.66 -7.11
C ARG A 487 26.45 10.31 -7.69
#